data_acb8917a92f58d6cdccfb531a60fa6cc
#
_entry.id   acb8917a92f58d6cdccfb531a60fa6cc
#
_cell.length_a   1.000
_cell.length_b   1.000
_cell.length_c   1.000
_cell.angle_alpha   90.00
_cell.angle_beta   90.00
_cell.angle_gamma   90.00
#
_symmetry.space_group_name_H-M   'P 1'
#
loop_
_entity.id
_entity.type
_entity.pdbx_description
1 polymer ?
#
loop_
_entity_poly.entity_id
_entity_poly.type
_entity_poly.pdbx_seq_one_letter_code
_entity_poly.pdbx_strand_id
1 'polypeptide(L)'
;MNRLLETLGKNVEFVIVSLLMIAFMYIVAFISERLIEKKKNIKFSSEKTKINKMVLIAMLSAVSVVLMYFDFPMAFIAPSFYKLDFSEVPVLIGSFMLGPCAGVAIEAVKVILHLCIKGTETAFVGDFANFILGCMYVLPASIIYHCHKSRKVAVISLITGGIVLIISGTVLNALYLLPKYSELYGMPIESFIAMGNKINSSIDDIFSFVAIAVAPFNLIKAFIDGIITTVLYKYLSIHIKIHN
;
A
#
# COMPACT_ATOMS: atom_id res chain seq x y z
N MET A 1 8.95 11.03 -22.71
CA MET A 1 7.50 11.34 -22.84
C MET A 1 6.82 10.48 -23.92
N ASN A 2 7.35 10.40 -25.16
CA ASN A 2 6.73 9.59 -26.22
C ASN A 2 6.65 8.08 -25.93
N ARG A 3 7.67 7.47 -25.32
CA ARG A 3 7.63 6.04 -24.89
C ARG A 3 6.56 5.76 -23.84
N LEU A 4 6.34 6.68 -22.90
CA LEU A 4 5.30 6.56 -21.87
C LEU A 4 3.90 6.60 -22.51
N LEU A 5 3.66 7.52 -23.43
CA LEU A 5 2.39 7.64 -24.14
C LEU A 5 2.11 6.42 -25.04
N GLU A 6 3.15 5.86 -25.64
CA GLU A 6 3.05 4.64 -26.45
C GLU A 6 2.74 3.40 -25.60
N THR A 7 3.36 3.27 -24.42
CA THR A 7 3.10 2.19 -23.47
C THR A 7 1.69 2.29 -22.87
N LEU A 8 1.27 3.51 -22.52
CA LEU A 8 -0.09 3.77 -22.05
C LEU A 8 -1.14 3.51 -23.14
N GLY A 9 -0.86 3.90 -24.39
CA GLY A 9 -1.77 3.66 -25.52
C GLY A 9 -1.93 2.18 -25.89
N LYS A 10 -0.88 1.38 -25.70
CA LYS A 10 -0.93 -0.09 -25.91
C LYS A 10 -1.61 -0.84 -24.75
N ASN A 11 -1.71 -0.23 -23.57
CA ASN A 11 -2.24 -0.85 -22.34
C ASN A 11 -3.43 -0.07 -21.77
N VAL A 12 -4.32 0.42 -22.62
CA VAL A 12 -5.50 1.21 -22.22
C VAL A 12 -6.35 0.45 -21.17
N GLU A 13 -6.51 -0.86 -21.33
CA GLU A 13 -7.22 -1.70 -20.36
C GLU A 13 -6.59 -1.62 -18.97
N PHE A 14 -5.27 -1.76 -18.86
CA PHE A 14 -4.55 -1.64 -17.59
C PHE A 14 -4.74 -0.27 -16.94
N VAL A 15 -4.71 0.80 -17.75
CA VAL A 15 -4.93 2.17 -17.26
C VAL A 15 -6.34 2.34 -16.72
N ILE A 16 -7.34 1.84 -17.45
CA ILE A 16 -8.75 1.91 -17.03
C ILE A 16 -8.95 1.13 -15.73
N VAL A 17 -8.47 -0.11 -15.64
CA VAL A 17 -8.56 -0.94 -14.43
C VAL A 17 -7.87 -0.24 -13.25
N SER A 18 -6.68 0.33 -13.47
CA SER A 18 -5.96 1.06 -12.42
C SER A 18 -6.76 2.27 -11.90
N LEU A 19 -7.32 3.08 -12.80
CA LEU A 19 -8.15 4.23 -12.42
C LEU A 19 -9.42 3.81 -11.67
N LEU A 20 -10.08 2.73 -12.10
CA LEU A 20 -11.26 2.20 -11.44
C LEU A 20 -10.92 1.69 -10.02
N MET A 21 -9.80 1.01 -9.86
CA MET A 21 -9.36 0.53 -8.54
C MET A 21 -8.97 1.68 -7.61
N ILE A 22 -8.31 2.72 -8.12
CA ILE A 22 -7.99 3.94 -7.35
C ILE A 22 -9.28 4.61 -6.88
N ALA A 23 -10.24 4.81 -7.79
CA ALA A 23 -11.54 5.38 -7.46
C ALA A 23 -12.28 4.52 -6.43
N PHE A 24 -12.26 3.20 -6.58
CA PHE A 24 -12.87 2.26 -5.65
C PHE A 24 -12.26 2.39 -4.23
N MET A 25 -10.93 2.42 -4.11
CA MET A 25 -10.27 2.59 -2.81
C MET A 25 -10.66 3.90 -2.15
N TYR A 26 -10.73 4.99 -2.91
CA TYR A 26 -11.16 6.28 -2.40
C TYR A 26 -12.63 6.27 -1.97
N ILE A 27 -13.52 5.64 -2.73
CA ILE A 27 -14.95 5.49 -2.40
C ILE A 27 -15.11 4.70 -1.09
N VAL A 28 -14.39 3.58 -0.94
CA VAL A 28 -14.40 2.78 0.29
C VAL A 28 -13.93 3.60 1.49
N ALA A 29 -12.84 4.35 1.34
CA ALA A 29 -12.33 5.24 2.37
C ALA A 29 -13.37 6.31 2.75
N PHE A 30 -13.97 6.96 1.76
CA PHE A 30 -14.96 8.02 1.95
C PHE A 30 -16.22 7.52 2.66
N ILE A 31 -16.78 6.39 2.19
CA ILE A 31 -17.96 5.79 2.82
C ILE A 31 -17.64 5.40 4.27
N SER A 32 -16.48 4.77 4.51
CA SER A 32 -16.06 4.38 5.86
C SER A 32 -15.89 5.58 6.78
N GLU A 33 -15.27 6.67 6.31
CA GLU A 33 -15.09 7.92 7.05
C GLU A 33 -16.44 8.54 7.41
N ARG A 34 -17.40 8.60 6.47
CA ARG A 34 -18.75 9.09 6.70
C ARG A 34 -19.54 8.26 7.70
N LEU A 35 -19.42 6.94 7.64
CA LEU A 35 -20.09 6.04 8.59
C LEU A 35 -19.53 6.23 10.01
N ILE A 36 -18.21 6.39 10.15
CA ILE A 36 -17.57 6.65 11.44
C ILE A 36 -17.98 8.01 11.99
N GLU A 37 -17.98 9.08 11.16
CA GLU A 37 -18.42 10.43 11.52
C GLU A 37 -19.85 10.40 12.07
N LYS A 38 -20.77 9.74 11.34
CA LYS A 38 -22.17 9.63 11.74
C LYS A 38 -22.33 8.85 13.05
N LYS A 39 -21.64 7.71 13.20
CA LYS A 39 -21.76 6.86 14.39
C LYS A 39 -21.20 7.50 15.64
N LYS A 40 -20.14 8.31 15.51
CA LYS A 40 -19.42 8.91 16.65
C LYS A 40 -19.74 10.39 16.87
N ASN A 41 -20.54 10.99 16.01
CA ASN A 41 -20.83 12.42 16.00
C ASN A 41 -19.56 13.30 16.00
N ILE A 42 -18.55 12.89 15.22
CA ILE A 42 -17.28 13.59 15.03
C ILE A 42 -17.14 14.03 13.59
N LYS A 43 -16.22 14.96 13.31
CA LYS A 43 -15.81 15.34 11.96
C LYS A 43 -14.31 15.13 11.81
N PHE A 44 -13.88 14.39 10.79
CA PHE A 44 -12.45 14.22 10.47
C PHE A 44 -11.81 15.48 9.89
N SER A 45 -12.63 16.40 9.38
CA SER A 45 -12.16 17.69 8.86
C SER A 45 -13.19 18.75 9.15
N SER A 46 -12.80 19.77 9.91
CA SER A 46 -13.52 21.05 9.98
C SER A 46 -12.82 22.06 9.09
N GLU A 47 -13.49 23.16 8.72
CA GLU A 47 -12.86 24.20 7.90
C GLU A 47 -11.60 24.77 8.53
N LYS A 48 -11.57 24.93 9.86
CA LYS A 48 -10.42 25.43 10.62
C LYS A 48 -9.21 24.47 10.60
N THR A 49 -9.44 23.16 10.47
CA THR A 49 -8.37 22.15 10.48
C THR A 49 -8.00 21.64 9.09
N LYS A 50 -8.72 22.08 8.05
CA LYS A 50 -8.54 21.59 6.68
C LYS A 50 -7.13 21.85 6.13
N ILE A 51 -6.61 23.05 6.33
CA ILE A 51 -5.26 23.43 5.87
C ILE A 51 -4.22 22.58 6.59
N ASN A 52 -4.30 22.44 7.92
CA ASN A 52 -3.36 21.63 8.69
C ASN A 52 -3.41 20.14 8.26
N LYS A 53 -4.59 19.62 7.96
CA LYS A 53 -4.76 18.26 7.44
C LYS A 53 -4.05 18.11 6.09
N MET A 54 -4.20 19.06 5.18
CA MET A 54 -3.52 19.05 3.87
C MET A 54 -1.99 19.12 4.01
N VAL A 55 -1.49 19.99 4.89
CA VAL A 55 -0.03 20.10 5.16
C VAL A 55 0.53 18.80 5.71
N LEU A 56 -0.17 18.17 6.68
CA LEU A 56 0.27 16.88 7.24
C LEU A 56 0.23 15.76 6.20
N ILE A 57 -0.78 15.72 5.33
CA ILE A 57 -0.83 14.75 4.21
C ILE A 57 0.39 14.97 3.31
N ALA A 58 0.69 16.20 2.90
CA ALA A 58 1.83 16.51 2.06
C ALA A 58 3.17 16.11 2.70
N MET A 59 3.37 16.44 3.98
CA MET A 59 4.59 16.10 4.72
C MET A 59 4.77 14.58 4.86
N LEU A 60 3.70 13.86 5.24
CA LEU A 60 3.77 12.40 5.39
C LEU A 60 3.97 11.70 4.04
N SER A 61 3.37 12.22 2.97
CA SER A 61 3.62 11.71 1.62
C SER A 61 5.07 11.92 1.20
N ALA A 62 5.66 13.07 1.49
CA ALA A 62 7.06 13.34 1.19
C ALA A 62 8.00 12.39 1.95
N VAL A 63 7.75 12.17 3.25
CA VAL A 63 8.52 11.19 4.03
C VAL A 63 8.33 9.77 3.47
N SER A 64 7.10 9.38 3.11
CA SER A 64 6.83 8.07 2.50
C SER A 64 7.60 7.87 1.20
N VAL A 65 7.65 8.86 0.32
CA VAL A 65 8.41 8.77 -0.94
C VAL A 65 9.91 8.59 -0.68
N VAL A 66 10.46 9.32 0.28
CA VAL A 66 11.88 9.16 0.66
C VAL A 66 12.14 7.74 1.15
N LEU A 67 11.26 7.19 1.99
CA LEU A 67 11.40 5.80 2.46
C LEU A 67 11.18 4.77 1.35
N MET A 68 10.29 5.03 0.40
CA MET A 68 10.07 4.18 -0.78
C MET A 68 11.27 4.19 -1.73
N TYR A 69 12.03 5.29 -1.77
CA TYR A 69 13.25 5.36 -2.58
C TYR A 69 14.35 4.41 -2.08
N PHE A 70 14.39 4.16 -0.76
CA PHE A 70 15.31 3.21 -0.13
C PHE A 70 14.70 1.81 -0.07
N ASP A 71 14.31 1.30 -1.23
CA ASP A 71 13.82 -0.06 -1.41
C ASP A 71 14.98 -1.07 -1.51
N PHE A 72 14.80 -2.27 -0.99
CA PHE A 72 15.79 -3.34 -1.11
C PHE A 72 15.12 -4.71 -1.37
N PRO A 73 15.69 -5.50 -2.29
CA PRO A 73 15.14 -6.82 -2.63
C PRO A 73 15.42 -7.82 -1.51
N MET A 74 14.42 -8.62 -1.16
CA MET A 74 14.57 -9.76 -0.25
C MET A 74 14.81 -11.06 -1.03
N ALA A 75 15.93 -11.14 -1.74
CA ALA A 75 16.25 -12.20 -2.71
C ALA A 75 16.28 -13.63 -2.14
N PHE A 76 16.26 -13.78 -0.81
CA PHE A 76 16.19 -15.08 -0.11
C PHE A 76 14.75 -15.56 0.15
N ILE A 77 13.72 -14.72 -0.13
CA ILE A 77 12.30 -15.06 0.06
C ILE A 77 11.55 -14.97 -1.26
N ALA A 78 11.81 -13.89 -2.02
CA ALA A 78 11.07 -13.60 -3.25
C ALA A 78 12.02 -13.07 -4.32
N PRO A 79 11.69 -13.21 -5.62
CA PRO A 79 12.47 -12.63 -6.70
C PRO A 79 12.72 -11.13 -6.54
N SER A 80 13.82 -10.63 -7.11
CA SER A 80 14.37 -9.29 -6.87
C SER A 80 13.46 -8.11 -7.24
N PHE A 81 12.38 -8.35 -8.00
CA PHE A 81 11.37 -7.33 -8.26
C PHE A 81 10.40 -7.11 -7.10
N TYR A 82 10.36 -8.02 -6.09
CA TYR A 82 9.72 -7.77 -4.82
C TYR A 82 10.70 -7.05 -3.89
N LYS A 83 10.45 -5.79 -3.65
CA LYS A 83 11.30 -4.93 -2.85
C LYS A 83 10.60 -4.53 -1.56
N LEU A 84 11.30 -4.63 -0.45
CA LEU A 84 10.86 -4.16 0.84
C LEU A 84 11.25 -2.69 1.01
N ASP A 85 10.32 -1.88 1.45
CA ASP A 85 10.51 -0.50 1.86
C ASP A 85 9.68 -0.20 3.12
N PHE A 86 9.91 0.95 3.74
CA PHE A 86 9.19 1.36 4.95
C PHE A 86 8.18 2.48 4.68
N SER A 87 7.79 2.69 3.42
CA SER A 87 6.93 3.79 3.02
C SER A 87 5.51 3.71 3.57
N GLU A 88 5.05 2.50 3.95
CA GLU A 88 3.74 2.30 4.58
C GLU A 88 3.66 2.88 6.00
N VAL A 89 4.78 3.02 6.70
CA VAL A 89 4.80 3.51 8.08
C VAL A 89 4.22 4.93 8.20
N PRO A 90 4.69 5.95 7.43
CA PRO A 90 4.07 7.27 7.47
C PRO A 90 2.61 7.28 6.99
N VAL A 91 2.24 6.39 6.05
CA VAL A 91 0.85 6.28 5.58
C VAL A 91 -0.05 5.77 6.69
N LEU A 92 0.35 4.71 7.41
CA LEU A 92 -0.38 4.17 8.56
C LEU A 92 -0.52 5.21 9.67
N ILE A 93 0.57 5.91 10.00
CA ILE A 93 0.55 7.00 10.99
C ILE A 93 -0.43 8.09 10.55
N GLY A 94 -0.36 8.54 9.30
CA GLY A 94 -1.24 9.55 8.75
C GLY A 94 -2.70 9.12 8.75
N SER A 95 -2.98 7.87 8.41
CA SER A 95 -4.33 7.32 8.43
C SER A 95 -4.92 7.23 9.86
N PHE A 96 -4.10 6.90 10.85
CA PHE A 96 -4.51 6.87 12.26
C PHE A 96 -4.76 8.26 12.83
N MET A 97 -4.00 9.26 12.37
CA MET A 97 -4.15 10.64 12.83
C MET A 97 -5.31 11.37 12.13
N LEU A 98 -5.43 11.20 10.82
CA LEU A 98 -6.25 12.06 9.96
C LEU A 98 -7.48 11.37 9.35
N GLY A 99 -7.57 10.04 9.47
CA GLY A 99 -8.68 9.24 8.96
C GLY A 99 -8.38 8.43 7.70
N PRO A 100 -9.30 7.52 7.31
CA PRO A 100 -9.12 6.62 6.17
C PRO A 100 -8.86 7.33 4.84
N CYS A 101 -9.59 8.42 4.54
CA CYS A 101 -9.39 9.20 3.31
C CYS A 101 -8.00 9.82 3.23
N ALA A 102 -7.45 10.27 4.38
CA ALA A 102 -6.09 10.80 4.41
C ALA A 102 -5.06 9.71 4.14
N GLY A 103 -5.26 8.49 4.66
CA GLY A 103 -4.41 7.35 4.35
C GLY A 103 -4.32 7.06 2.85
N VAL A 104 -5.47 6.95 2.17
CA VAL A 104 -5.52 6.74 0.71
C VAL A 104 -4.90 7.92 -0.05
N ALA A 105 -5.10 9.16 0.42
CA ALA A 105 -4.51 10.33 -0.22
C ALA A 105 -2.97 10.33 -0.10
N ILE A 106 -2.42 10.00 1.08
CA ILE A 106 -0.96 9.87 1.29
C ILE A 106 -0.39 8.78 0.38
N GLU A 107 -1.07 7.63 0.29
CA GLU A 107 -0.68 6.51 -0.56
C GLU A 107 -0.65 6.91 -2.03
N ALA A 108 -1.68 7.59 -2.52
CA ALA A 108 -1.75 8.07 -3.90
C ALA A 108 -0.63 9.08 -4.21
N VAL A 109 -0.44 10.08 -3.34
CA VAL A 109 0.60 11.10 -3.53
C VAL A 109 2.00 10.46 -3.46
N LYS A 110 2.23 9.52 -2.55
CA LYS A 110 3.48 8.74 -2.44
C LYS A 110 3.84 8.08 -3.78
N VAL A 111 2.90 7.32 -4.35
CA VAL A 111 3.14 6.59 -5.61
C VAL A 111 3.34 7.54 -6.78
N ILE A 112 2.54 8.61 -6.88
CA ILE A 112 2.69 9.63 -7.93
C ILE A 112 4.07 10.30 -7.86
N LEU A 113 4.49 10.73 -6.67
CA LEU A 113 5.79 11.36 -6.49
C LEU A 113 6.94 10.39 -6.76
N HIS A 114 6.83 9.12 -6.35
CA HIS A 114 7.81 8.08 -6.67
C HIS A 114 7.96 7.91 -8.19
N LEU A 115 6.86 7.83 -8.91
CA LEU A 115 6.85 7.78 -10.38
C LEU A 115 7.49 9.02 -11.03
N CYS A 116 7.28 10.20 -10.46
CA CYS A 116 7.90 11.43 -10.97
C CYS A 116 9.42 11.49 -10.73
N ILE A 117 9.91 10.93 -9.62
CA ILE A 117 11.33 11.00 -9.21
C ILE A 117 12.14 9.84 -9.79
N LYS A 118 11.68 8.61 -9.59
CA LYS A 118 12.41 7.39 -9.97
C LYS A 118 11.96 6.82 -11.31
N GLY A 119 10.75 7.17 -11.76
CA GLY A 119 10.09 6.51 -12.87
C GLY A 119 9.58 5.13 -12.53
N THR A 120 9.21 4.34 -13.53
CA THR A 120 8.77 2.98 -13.33
C THR A 120 9.82 1.99 -13.81
N GLU A 121 10.17 1.01 -12.97
CA GLU A 121 11.04 -0.13 -13.31
C GLU A 121 10.21 -1.33 -13.79
N THR A 122 8.89 -1.30 -13.58
CA THR A 122 7.98 -2.44 -13.70
C THR A 122 6.80 -2.16 -14.64
N ALA A 123 7.00 -1.28 -15.62
CA ALA A 123 5.96 -0.87 -16.57
C ALA A 123 4.63 -0.49 -15.86
N PHE A 124 4.71 0.24 -14.75
CA PHE A 124 3.62 0.68 -13.87
C PHE A 124 2.91 -0.41 -13.06
N VAL A 125 3.13 -1.70 -13.31
CA VAL A 125 2.44 -2.78 -12.56
C VAL A 125 2.86 -2.78 -11.10
N GLY A 126 4.15 -2.60 -10.81
CA GLY A 126 4.65 -2.54 -9.44
C GLY A 126 4.17 -1.29 -8.69
N ASP A 127 4.09 -0.16 -9.38
CA ASP A 127 3.58 1.09 -8.79
C ASP A 127 2.09 0.97 -8.46
N PHE A 128 1.32 0.38 -9.37
CA PHE A 128 -0.09 0.05 -9.15
C PHE A 128 -0.25 -0.94 -8.00
N ALA A 129 0.57 -2.00 -7.97
CA ALA A 129 0.57 -2.98 -6.89
C ALA A 129 0.86 -2.32 -5.54
N ASN A 130 1.86 -1.44 -5.45
CA ASN A 130 2.18 -0.68 -4.24
C ASN A 130 0.96 0.11 -3.75
N PHE A 131 0.32 0.87 -4.65
CA PHE A 131 -0.88 1.64 -4.29
C PHE A 131 -2.00 0.75 -3.75
N ILE A 132 -2.38 -0.30 -4.49
CA ILE A 132 -3.50 -1.16 -4.10
C ILE A 132 -3.21 -1.93 -2.82
N LEU A 133 -2.02 -2.54 -2.73
CA LEU A 133 -1.64 -3.33 -1.55
C LEU A 133 -1.43 -2.44 -0.32
N GLY A 134 -0.87 -1.24 -0.51
CA GLY A 134 -0.80 -0.23 0.54
C GLY A 134 -2.20 0.15 1.06
N CYS A 135 -3.15 0.43 0.16
CA CYS A 135 -4.54 0.68 0.55
C CYS A 135 -5.18 -0.52 1.25
N MET A 136 -4.92 -1.76 0.80
CA MET A 136 -5.42 -2.98 1.43
C MET A 136 -4.86 -3.19 2.84
N TYR A 137 -3.70 -2.65 3.15
CA TYR A 137 -3.16 -2.61 4.51
C TYR A 137 -3.77 -1.47 5.33
N VAL A 138 -3.72 -0.27 4.79
CA VAL A 138 -4.01 0.98 5.51
C VAL A 138 -5.51 1.15 5.80
N LEU A 139 -6.39 0.82 4.84
CA LEU A 139 -7.83 1.04 5.01
C LEU A 139 -8.43 0.23 6.15
N PRO A 140 -8.30 -1.12 6.21
CA PRO A 140 -8.87 -1.89 7.32
C PRO A 140 -8.23 -1.50 8.66
N ALA A 141 -6.91 -1.23 8.67
CA ALA A 141 -6.23 -0.77 9.88
C ALA A 141 -6.81 0.57 10.37
N SER A 142 -6.98 1.54 9.48
CA SER A 142 -7.53 2.86 9.82
C SER A 142 -8.99 2.77 10.28
N ILE A 143 -9.83 2.02 9.58
CA ILE A 143 -11.25 1.86 9.91
C ILE A 143 -11.42 1.27 11.31
N ILE A 144 -10.73 0.16 11.61
CA ILE A 144 -10.81 -0.51 12.90
C ILE A 144 -10.30 0.42 14.01
N TYR A 145 -9.17 1.09 13.80
CA TYR A 145 -8.61 2.02 14.76
C TYR A 145 -9.59 3.16 15.08
N HIS A 146 -10.22 3.74 14.07
CA HIS A 146 -11.19 4.83 14.27
C HIS A 146 -12.53 4.36 14.85
N CYS A 147 -12.86 3.07 14.76
CA CYS A 147 -14.01 2.53 15.50
C CYS A 147 -13.79 2.56 17.01
N HIS A 148 -12.57 2.38 17.51
CA HIS A 148 -12.30 2.42 18.97
C HIS A 148 -10.84 2.83 19.23
N LYS A 149 -10.59 4.14 19.40
CA LYS A 149 -9.24 4.68 19.59
C LYS A 149 -8.64 4.23 20.92
N SER A 150 -7.81 3.19 20.90
CA SER A 150 -7.00 2.75 22.02
C SER A 150 -5.70 2.10 21.55
N ARG A 151 -4.69 2.01 22.43
CA ARG A 151 -3.41 1.36 22.10
C ARG A 151 -3.57 -0.10 21.69
N LYS A 152 -4.44 -0.84 22.38
CA LYS A 152 -4.73 -2.25 22.05
C LYS A 152 -5.38 -2.36 20.68
N VAL A 153 -6.34 -1.51 20.39
CA VAL A 153 -7.02 -1.50 19.09
C VAL A 153 -6.07 -1.07 17.96
N ALA A 154 -5.12 -0.17 18.21
CA ALA A 154 -4.09 0.18 17.22
C ALA A 154 -3.29 -1.07 16.79
N VAL A 155 -2.85 -1.90 17.76
CA VAL A 155 -2.13 -3.14 17.44
C VAL A 155 -3.03 -4.14 16.70
N ILE A 156 -4.26 -4.34 17.18
CA ILE A 156 -5.23 -5.24 16.53
C ILE A 156 -5.52 -4.78 15.11
N SER A 157 -5.67 -3.48 14.89
CA SER A 157 -5.95 -2.91 13.57
C SER A 157 -4.78 -3.13 12.58
N LEU A 158 -3.54 -3.00 13.05
CA LEU A 158 -2.35 -3.30 12.25
C LEU A 158 -2.26 -4.79 11.90
N ILE A 159 -2.55 -5.67 12.85
CA ILE A 159 -2.59 -7.12 12.59
C ILE A 159 -3.67 -7.44 11.55
N THR A 160 -4.87 -6.90 11.72
CA THR A 160 -5.98 -7.15 10.78
C THR A 160 -5.66 -6.59 9.38
N GLY A 161 -5.12 -5.37 9.32
CA GLY A 161 -4.65 -4.79 8.05
C GLY A 161 -3.57 -5.64 7.39
N GLY A 162 -2.61 -6.15 8.17
CA GLY A 162 -1.57 -7.05 7.69
C GLY A 162 -2.13 -8.36 7.13
N ILE A 163 -3.13 -8.96 7.79
CA ILE A 163 -3.81 -10.16 7.29
C ILE A 163 -4.49 -9.86 5.95
N VAL A 164 -5.19 -8.72 5.84
CA VAL A 164 -5.82 -8.30 4.58
C VAL A 164 -4.77 -8.08 3.49
N LEU A 165 -3.64 -7.44 3.80
CA LEU A 165 -2.51 -7.28 2.87
C LEU A 165 -1.99 -8.64 2.38
N ILE A 166 -1.76 -9.61 3.26
CA ILE A 166 -1.24 -10.93 2.89
C ILE A 166 -2.21 -11.64 1.95
N ILE A 167 -3.49 -11.70 2.31
CA ILE A 167 -4.53 -12.36 1.50
C ILE A 167 -4.69 -11.66 0.15
N SER A 168 -4.89 -10.34 0.15
CA SER A 168 -5.08 -9.57 -1.08
C SER A 168 -3.82 -9.59 -1.95
N GLY A 169 -2.63 -9.50 -1.36
CA GLY A 169 -1.36 -9.58 -2.07
C GLY A 169 -1.17 -10.94 -2.75
N THR A 170 -1.49 -12.02 -2.05
CA THR A 170 -1.42 -13.39 -2.61
C THR A 170 -2.41 -13.55 -3.78
N VAL A 171 -3.67 -13.17 -3.57
CA VAL A 171 -4.72 -13.31 -4.60
C VAL A 171 -4.47 -12.40 -5.81
N LEU A 172 -4.15 -11.13 -5.58
CA LEU A 172 -3.88 -10.18 -6.68
C LEU A 172 -2.63 -10.56 -7.48
N ASN A 173 -1.58 -11.06 -6.83
CA ASN A 173 -0.40 -11.54 -7.55
C ASN A 173 -0.74 -12.75 -8.42
N ALA A 174 -1.49 -13.74 -7.90
CA ALA A 174 -1.85 -14.92 -8.66
C ALA A 174 -2.74 -14.59 -9.88
N LEU A 175 -3.76 -13.75 -9.68
CA LEU A 175 -4.82 -13.56 -10.67
C LEU A 175 -4.57 -12.40 -11.64
N TYR A 176 -3.79 -11.40 -11.23
CA TYR A 176 -3.66 -10.17 -12.02
C TYR A 176 -2.22 -9.71 -12.21
N LEU A 177 -1.45 -9.54 -11.12
CA LEU A 177 -0.14 -8.90 -11.22
C LEU A 177 0.89 -9.74 -11.98
N LEU A 178 1.04 -11.03 -11.64
CA LEU A 178 1.98 -11.92 -12.34
C LEU A 178 1.62 -12.11 -13.82
N PRO A 179 0.36 -12.40 -14.20
CA PRO A 179 -0.06 -12.39 -15.59
C PRO A 179 0.23 -11.08 -16.30
N LYS A 180 -0.02 -9.94 -15.63
CA LYS A 180 0.23 -8.63 -16.22
C LYS A 180 1.72 -8.31 -16.36
N TYR A 181 2.55 -8.73 -15.42
CA TYR A 181 4.00 -8.68 -15.58
C TYR A 181 4.46 -9.49 -16.79
N SER A 182 3.95 -10.72 -16.95
CA SER A 182 4.25 -11.58 -18.09
C SER A 182 3.95 -10.89 -19.43
N GLU A 183 2.75 -10.31 -19.55
CA GLU A 183 2.30 -9.58 -20.74
C GLU A 183 3.19 -8.36 -21.04
N LEU A 184 3.44 -7.50 -20.04
CA LEU A 184 4.13 -6.23 -20.22
C LEU A 184 5.64 -6.37 -20.42
N TYR A 185 6.25 -7.40 -19.84
CA TYR A 185 7.66 -7.72 -20.06
C TYR A 185 7.89 -8.59 -21.30
N GLY A 186 6.81 -9.14 -21.91
CA GLY A 186 6.93 -10.09 -23.02
C GLY A 186 7.65 -11.38 -22.61
N MET A 187 7.59 -11.74 -21.33
CA MET A 187 8.21 -12.95 -20.77
C MET A 187 7.13 -13.95 -20.39
N PRO A 188 7.28 -15.23 -20.75
CA PRO A 188 6.31 -16.25 -20.33
C PRO A 188 6.28 -16.37 -18.81
N ILE A 189 5.12 -16.71 -18.26
CA ILE A 189 4.88 -16.77 -16.80
C ILE A 189 5.78 -17.80 -16.13
N GLU A 190 6.17 -18.84 -16.86
CA GLU A 190 7.11 -19.88 -16.45
C GLU A 190 8.49 -19.32 -16.10
N SER A 191 8.87 -18.19 -16.72
CA SER A 191 10.13 -17.49 -16.40
C SER A 191 10.09 -16.89 -14.98
N PHE A 192 8.94 -16.35 -14.56
CA PHE A 192 8.76 -15.84 -13.19
C PHE A 192 8.72 -16.99 -12.18
N ILE A 193 8.06 -18.09 -12.51
CA ILE A 193 8.04 -19.30 -11.68
C ILE A 193 9.45 -19.85 -11.54
N ALA A 194 10.24 -19.92 -12.63
CA ALA A 194 11.63 -20.36 -12.60
C ALA A 194 12.54 -19.45 -11.74
N MET A 195 12.24 -18.13 -11.65
CA MET A 195 12.95 -17.24 -10.71
C MET A 195 12.63 -17.62 -9.25
N GLY A 196 11.38 -17.95 -8.96
CA GLY A 196 10.97 -18.45 -7.63
C GLY A 196 11.57 -19.81 -7.31
N ASN A 197 11.57 -20.75 -8.28
CA ASN A 197 12.13 -22.09 -8.12
C ASN A 197 13.63 -22.06 -7.78
N LYS A 198 14.39 -21.07 -8.28
CA LYS A 198 15.78 -20.85 -7.90
C LYS A 198 15.98 -20.51 -6.42
N ILE A 199 14.96 -19.93 -5.78
CA ILE A 199 14.97 -19.57 -4.36
C ILE A 199 14.49 -20.76 -3.53
N ASN A 200 13.40 -21.38 -3.97
CA ASN A 200 12.84 -22.57 -3.32
C ASN A 200 12.33 -23.56 -4.37
N SER A 201 12.92 -24.73 -4.39
CA SER A 201 12.62 -25.81 -5.36
C SER A 201 11.18 -26.35 -5.29
N SER A 202 10.42 -26.01 -4.25
CA SER A 202 9.00 -26.36 -4.12
C SER A 202 8.07 -25.41 -4.89
N ILE A 203 8.63 -24.42 -5.59
CA ILE A 203 7.85 -23.48 -6.41
C ILE A 203 7.80 -24.01 -7.84
N ASP A 204 6.69 -24.66 -8.20
CA ASP A 204 6.52 -25.32 -9.49
C ASP A 204 5.42 -24.66 -10.34
N ASP A 205 4.51 -23.90 -9.72
CA ASP A 205 3.40 -23.21 -10.36
C ASP A 205 3.14 -21.84 -9.75
N ILE A 206 2.13 -21.11 -10.27
CA ILE A 206 1.72 -19.79 -9.75
C ILE A 206 1.25 -19.88 -8.30
N PHE A 207 0.52 -20.93 -7.93
CA PHE A 207 -0.06 -21.04 -6.59
C PHE A 207 1.02 -21.29 -5.55
N SER A 208 1.96 -22.19 -5.83
CA SER A 208 3.15 -22.40 -5.00
C SER A 208 4.03 -21.15 -4.94
N PHE A 209 4.18 -20.42 -6.05
CA PHE A 209 4.91 -19.15 -6.08
C PHE A 209 4.30 -18.12 -5.13
N VAL A 210 3.00 -17.88 -5.20
CA VAL A 210 2.37 -16.87 -4.34
C VAL A 210 2.29 -17.31 -2.88
N ALA A 211 2.13 -18.60 -2.63
CA ALA A 211 2.09 -19.14 -1.26
C ALA A 211 3.46 -19.15 -0.57
N ILE A 212 4.53 -19.46 -1.31
CA ILE A 212 5.87 -19.65 -0.73
C ILE A 212 6.73 -18.40 -0.82
N ALA A 213 6.55 -17.54 -1.83
CA ALA A 213 7.32 -16.30 -1.99
C ALA A 213 6.50 -15.06 -1.61
N VAL A 214 5.32 -14.85 -2.20
CA VAL A 214 4.56 -13.61 -2.04
C VAL A 214 3.93 -13.47 -0.65
N ALA A 215 3.30 -14.52 -0.13
CA ALA A 215 2.66 -14.47 1.17
C ALA A 215 3.66 -14.25 2.32
N PRO A 216 4.81 -14.95 2.40
CA PRO A 216 5.83 -14.67 3.40
C PRO A 216 6.46 -13.29 3.26
N PHE A 217 6.68 -12.81 2.02
CA PHE A 217 7.17 -11.46 1.77
C PHE A 217 6.22 -10.40 2.36
N ASN A 218 4.92 -10.50 2.05
CA ASN A 218 3.92 -9.57 2.59
C ASN A 218 3.75 -9.70 4.10
N LEU A 219 3.89 -10.91 4.66
CA LEU A 219 3.88 -11.13 6.11
C LEU A 219 5.02 -10.36 6.80
N ILE A 220 6.22 -10.46 6.27
CA ILE A 220 7.39 -9.75 6.82
C ILE A 220 7.23 -8.25 6.67
N LYS A 221 6.77 -7.76 5.50
CA LYS A 221 6.48 -6.34 5.28
C LYS A 221 5.47 -5.84 6.30
N ALA A 222 4.33 -6.50 6.44
CA ALA A 222 3.28 -6.12 7.39
C ALA A 222 3.78 -6.12 8.85
N PHE A 223 4.58 -7.11 9.21
CA PHE A 223 5.11 -7.26 10.57
C PHE A 223 6.09 -6.12 10.91
N ILE A 224 7.04 -5.83 10.04
CA ILE A 224 8.03 -4.78 10.26
C ILE A 224 7.37 -3.41 10.26
N ASP A 225 6.53 -3.10 9.27
CA ASP A 225 5.79 -1.83 9.20
C ASP A 225 4.87 -1.65 10.41
N GLY A 226 4.21 -2.71 10.85
CA GLY A 226 3.36 -2.71 12.04
C GLY A 226 4.11 -2.41 13.32
N ILE A 227 5.29 -3.02 13.53
CA ILE A 227 6.14 -2.75 14.70
C ILE A 227 6.61 -1.30 14.69
N ILE A 228 7.19 -0.85 13.57
CA ILE A 228 7.72 0.52 13.46
C ILE A 228 6.58 1.53 13.66
N THR A 229 5.42 1.31 13.03
CA THR A 229 4.23 2.16 13.21
C THR A 229 3.80 2.20 14.67
N THR A 230 3.73 1.06 15.36
CA THR A 230 3.33 1.01 16.78
C THR A 230 4.28 1.81 17.67
N VAL A 231 5.59 1.68 17.44
CA VAL A 231 6.61 2.40 18.21
C VAL A 231 6.53 3.90 17.94
N LEU A 232 6.55 4.31 16.67
CA LEU A 232 6.54 5.72 16.29
C LEU A 232 5.22 6.41 16.65
N TYR A 233 4.09 5.75 16.44
CA TYR A 233 2.78 6.31 16.76
C TYR A 233 2.62 6.58 18.26
N LYS A 234 3.22 5.74 19.12
CA LYS A 234 3.24 5.98 20.57
C LYS A 234 3.89 7.32 20.92
N TYR A 235 5.02 7.66 20.28
CA TYR A 235 5.71 8.93 20.52
C TYR A 235 4.99 10.11 19.89
N LEU A 236 4.53 9.99 18.65
CA LEU A 236 3.83 11.06 17.93
C LEU A 236 2.49 11.41 18.55
N SER A 237 1.72 10.43 19.01
CA SER A 237 0.41 10.67 19.63
C SER A 237 0.47 11.47 20.96
N ILE A 238 1.62 11.49 21.60
CA ILE A 238 1.83 12.29 22.83
C ILE A 238 2.11 13.77 22.48
N HIS A 239 2.83 14.00 21.39
CA HIS A 239 3.28 15.35 21.00
C HIS A 239 2.32 16.07 20.06
N ILE A 240 1.61 15.32 19.23
CA ILE A 240 0.60 15.89 18.34
C ILE A 240 -0.77 15.71 18.99
N LYS A 241 -1.06 16.53 19.99
CA LYS A 241 -2.45 16.78 20.44
C LYS A 241 -3.17 17.52 19.31
N ILE A 242 -3.66 16.79 18.33
CA ILE A 242 -4.70 17.34 17.45
C ILE A 242 -5.91 17.47 18.37
N HIS A 243 -6.18 18.70 18.80
CA HIS A 243 -7.34 19.03 19.59
C HIS A 243 -8.58 18.50 18.83
N ASN A 244 -9.20 17.48 19.39
CA ASN A 244 -10.58 17.11 19.07
C ASN A 244 -11.52 18.19 19.56
#